data_1c4a36dfe37131e8fef686836cc5ca8a
#
_entry.id   1c4a36dfe37131e8fef686836cc5ca8a
#
_cell.length_a   1.000
_cell.length_b   1.000
_cell.length_c   1.000
_cell.angle_alpha   90.00
_cell.angle_beta   90.00
_cell.angle_gamma   90.00
#
_symmetry.space_group_name_H-M   'P 1'
#
loop_
_entity.id
_entity.type
_entity.pdbx_description
1 polymer ?
#
loop_
_entity_poly.entity_id
_entity_poly.type
_entity_poly.pdbx_seq_one_letter_code
_entity_poly.pdbx_strand_id
1 'polypeptide(L)'
;MIKEQVKSLWKLCFDDSEAFIELYFRLRYNNEVNLAIQSGEEVIAALQMLPYPMTFCNKIVPTSYISGACTHPDYRAKGVMRELLSQSFARMLRNGVLFSTLIPAEPWLFGYYAKTGYTPAFRISHKVFSLSE
;
A
#
# COMPACT_ATOMS: atom_id res chain seq x y z
N MET A 1 8.22 -15.89 -10.13
CA MET A 1 7.61 -14.65 -10.65
C MET A 1 7.29 -13.71 -9.52
N ILE A 2 7.51 -12.44 -9.70
CA ILE A 2 7.33 -11.42 -8.64
C ILE A 2 5.89 -11.39 -8.12
N LYS A 3 4.92 -11.42 -9.01
CA LYS A 3 3.50 -11.38 -8.64
C LYS A 3 3.13 -12.50 -7.66
N GLU A 4 3.56 -13.72 -7.94
CA GLU A 4 3.24 -14.86 -7.08
C GLU A 4 3.93 -14.75 -5.72
N GLN A 5 5.14 -14.23 -5.69
CA GLN A 5 5.85 -14.00 -4.43
C GLN A 5 5.18 -12.89 -3.60
N VAL A 6 4.74 -11.81 -4.23
CA VAL A 6 4.02 -10.72 -3.55
C VAL A 6 2.70 -11.25 -2.99
N LYS A 7 1.99 -12.09 -3.74
CA LYS A 7 0.75 -12.71 -3.29
C LYS A 7 0.98 -13.62 -2.08
N SER A 8 2.03 -14.41 -2.12
CA SER A 8 2.42 -15.28 -0.97
C SER A 8 2.79 -14.45 0.25
N LEU A 9 3.50 -13.35 0.05
CA LEU A 9 3.85 -12.42 1.14
C LEU A 9 2.59 -11.79 1.75
N TRP A 10 1.62 -11.41 0.92
CA TRP A 10 0.34 -10.90 1.38
C TRP A 10 -0.38 -11.89 2.29
N LYS A 11 -0.46 -13.16 1.86
CA LYS A 11 -1.06 -14.22 2.67
C LYS A 11 -0.37 -14.39 4.03
N LEU A 12 0.93 -14.21 4.06
CA LEU A 12 1.71 -14.33 5.29
C LEU A 12 1.48 -13.14 6.24
N CYS A 13 1.30 -11.94 5.71
CA CYS A 13 1.27 -10.70 6.49
C CYS A 13 -0.13 -10.24 6.86
N PHE A 14 -1.14 -10.59 6.08
CA PHE A 14 -2.52 -10.12 6.26
C PHE A 14 -3.48 -11.28 6.45
N ASP A 15 -4.50 -11.05 7.26
CA ASP A 15 -5.54 -12.03 7.55
C ASP A 15 -6.76 -11.84 6.63
N ASP A 16 -6.51 -11.71 5.35
CA ASP A 16 -7.56 -11.58 4.35
C ASP A 16 -7.99 -12.94 3.82
N SER A 17 -9.26 -13.05 3.41
CA SER A 17 -9.77 -14.28 2.81
C SER A 17 -9.09 -14.56 1.47
N GLU A 18 -9.00 -15.83 1.10
CA GLU A 18 -8.48 -16.21 -0.21
C GLU A 18 -9.26 -15.58 -1.36
N ALA A 19 -10.59 -15.50 -1.23
CA ALA A 19 -11.43 -14.87 -2.22
C ALA A 19 -11.08 -13.40 -2.46
N PHE A 20 -10.82 -12.65 -1.37
CA PHE A 20 -10.39 -11.26 -1.46
C PHE A 20 -9.02 -11.14 -2.12
N ILE A 21 -8.06 -11.98 -1.72
CA ILE A 21 -6.70 -11.96 -2.26
C ILE A 21 -6.73 -12.25 -3.77
N GLU A 22 -7.46 -13.28 -4.19
CA GLU A 22 -7.61 -13.60 -5.61
C GLU A 22 -8.23 -12.45 -6.41
N LEU A 23 -9.27 -11.83 -5.86
CA LEU A 23 -9.94 -10.70 -6.51
C LEU A 23 -8.99 -9.50 -6.63
N TYR A 24 -8.27 -9.16 -5.56
CA TYR A 24 -7.33 -8.05 -5.55
C TYR A 24 -6.21 -8.24 -6.59
N PHE A 25 -5.59 -9.42 -6.61
CA PHE A 25 -4.48 -9.70 -7.52
C PHE A 25 -4.93 -9.82 -8.97
N ARG A 26 -6.19 -10.10 -9.20
CA ARG A 26 -6.77 -10.10 -10.54
C ARG A 26 -7.13 -8.69 -11.02
N LEU A 27 -7.71 -7.85 -10.15
CA LEU A 27 -8.31 -6.58 -10.54
C LEU A 27 -7.46 -5.36 -10.26
N ARG A 28 -6.63 -5.39 -9.23
CA ARG A 28 -5.88 -4.20 -8.76
C ARG A 28 -4.39 -4.32 -8.94
N TYR A 29 -3.83 -5.50 -8.73
CA TYR A 29 -2.41 -5.70 -8.88
C TYR A 29 -2.00 -5.66 -10.34
N ASN A 30 -0.90 -4.96 -10.63
CA ASN A 30 -0.11 -5.16 -11.84
C ASN A 30 1.36 -4.82 -11.52
N ASN A 31 2.26 -5.24 -12.39
CA ASN A 31 3.69 -5.06 -12.12
C ASN A 31 4.14 -3.59 -12.14
N GLU A 32 3.39 -2.71 -12.79
CA GLU A 32 3.74 -1.29 -12.87
C GLU A 32 3.44 -0.56 -11.55
N VAL A 33 2.42 -0.97 -10.81
CA VAL A 33 2.08 -0.36 -9.53
C VAL A 33 2.79 -1.03 -8.36
N ASN A 34 3.36 -2.21 -8.57
CA ASN A 34 4.06 -2.94 -7.52
C ASN A 34 5.49 -2.46 -7.35
N LEU A 35 5.92 -2.33 -6.11
CA LEU A 35 7.30 -2.11 -5.75
C LEU A 35 7.68 -3.12 -4.68
N ALA A 36 8.85 -3.74 -4.83
CA ALA A 36 9.28 -4.81 -3.94
C ALA A 36 10.77 -4.70 -3.64
N ILE A 37 11.15 -5.18 -2.47
CA ILE A 37 12.54 -5.38 -2.10
C ILE A 37 12.80 -6.88 -2.03
N GLN A 38 13.88 -7.32 -2.61
CA GLN A 38 14.30 -8.72 -2.61
C GLN A 38 15.56 -8.90 -1.78
N SER A 39 15.64 -10.04 -1.12
CA SER A 39 16.87 -10.55 -0.54
C SER A 39 17.25 -11.81 -1.33
N GLY A 40 18.29 -11.72 -2.16
CA GLY A 40 18.54 -12.75 -3.15
C GLY A 40 17.38 -12.82 -4.16
N GLU A 41 16.77 -13.99 -4.28
CA GLU A 41 15.62 -14.20 -5.17
C GLU A 41 14.27 -14.11 -4.44
N GLU A 42 14.29 -13.89 -3.14
CA GLU A 42 13.08 -13.83 -2.32
C GLU A 42 12.59 -12.40 -2.14
N VAL A 43 11.30 -12.17 -2.41
CA VAL A 43 10.66 -10.90 -2.10
C VAL A 43 10.39 -10.83 -0.60
N ILE A 44 10.99 -9.85 0.07
CA ILE A 44 10.89 -9.70 1.52
C ILE A 44 9.99 -8.54 1.95
N ALA A 45 9.69 -7.63 1.04
CA ALA A 45 8.74 -6.53 1.28
C ALA A 45 8.12 -6.10 -0.04
N ALA A 46 6.89 -5.64 0.02
CA ALA A 46 6.20 -5.14 -1.16
C ALA A 46 5.14 -4.12 -0.78
N LEU A 47 4.80 -3.27 -1.73
CA LEU A 47 3.64 -2.38 -1.67
C LEU A 47 3.12 -2.15 -3.08
N GLN A 48 1.87 -1.71 -3.20
CA GLN A 48 1.30 -1.29 -4.45
C GLN A 48 0.95 0.20 -4.40
N MET A 49 1.28 0.90 -5.47
CA MET A 49 1.01 2.34 -5.63
C MET A 49 -0.18 2.50 -6.57
N LEU A 50 -1.39 2.39 -6.00
CA LEU A 50 -2.61 2.43 -6.81
C LEU A 50 -2.94 3.88 -7.19
N PRO A 51 -3.17 4.16 -8.49
CA PRO A 51 -3.55 5.50 -8.89
C PRO A 51 -5.00 5.79 -8.47
N TYR A 52 -5.17 6.88 -7.70
CA TYR A 52 -6.48 7.39 -7.33
C TYR A 52 -6.50 8.90 -7.54
N PRO A 53 -7.46 9.42 -8.30
CA PRO A 53 -7.61 10.87 -8.38
C PRO A 53 -8.13 11.43 -7.06
N MET A 54 -7.61 12.58 -6.66
CA MET A 54 -8.01 13.25 -5.44
C MET A 54 -8.43 14.70 -5.79
N THR A 55 -9.53 15.15 -5.21
CA THR A 55 -9.93 16.54 -5.32
C THR A 55 -9.17 17.36 -4.28
N PHE A 56 -8.47 18.38 -4.75
CA PHE A 56 -7.70 19.28 -3.91
C PHE A 56 -7.80 20.70 -4.46
N CYS A 57 -8.28 21.65 -3.64
CA CYS A 57 -8.46 23.04 -4.04
C CYS A 57 -9.29 23.18 -5.33
N ASN A 58 -10.40 22.47 -5.43
CA ASN A 58 -11.32 22.43 -6.59
C ASN A 58 -10.70 21.88 -7.87
N LYS A 59 -9.57 21.19 -7.77
CA LYS A 59 -8.93 20.52 -8.90
C LYS A 59 -8.77 19.03 -8.61
N ILE A 60 -8.78 18.24 -9.66
CA ILE A 60 -8.48 16.82 -9.57
C ILE A 60 -6.99 16.64 -9.78
N VAL A 61 -6.31 16.07 -8.80
CA VAL A 61 -4.86 15.83 -8.85
C VAL A 61 -4.57 14.34 -8.79
N PRO A 62 -3.53 13.85 -9.49
CA PRO A 62 -3.12 12.46 -9.40
C PRO A 62 -2.54 12.18 -8.02
N THR A 63 -2.92 11.04 -7.43
CA THR A 63 -2.48 10.59 -6.12
C THR A 63 -2.16 9.11 -6.21
N SER A 64 -1.14 8.66 -5.51
CA SER A 64 -0.89 7.24 -5.32
C SER A 64 -1.38 6.81 -3.95
N TYR A 65 -2.24 5.82 -3.93
CA TYR A 65 -2.71 5.17 -2.71
C TYR A 65 -1.82 3.97 -2.43
N ILE A 66 -1.16 3.97 -1.28
CA ILE A 66 -0.32 2.85 -0.86
C ILE A 66 -1.20 1.75 -0.32
N SER A 67 -1.16 0.61 -0.96
CA SER A 67 -1.94 -0.57 -0.63
C SER A 67 -1.01 -1.76 -0.41
N GLY A 68 -1.39 -2.68 0.47
CA GLY A 68 -0.68 -3.93 0.65
C GLY A 68 0.76 -3.79 1.12
N ALA A 69 1.09 -2.72 1.83
CA ALA A 69 2.43 -2.52 2.35
C ALA A 69 2.74 -3.55 3.42
N CYS A 70 3.67 -4.45 3.15
CA CYS A 70 4.01 -5.53 4.08
C CYS A 70 5.48 -5.92 3.98
N THR A 71 6.01 -6.39 5.11
CA THR A 71 7.38 -6.90 5.23
C THR A 71 7.31 -8.30 5.83
N HIS A 72 8.07 -9.21 5.24
CA HIS A 72 8.21 -10.57 5.77
C HIS A 72 8.58 -10.51 7.26
N PRO A 73 7.95 -11.33 8.13
CA PRO A 73 8.19 -11.26 9.57
C PRO A 73 9.66 -11.34 9.98
N ASP A 74 10.47 -12.13 9.29
CA ASP A 74 11.89 -12.29 9.61
C ASP A 74 12.74 -11.07 9.26
N TYR A 75 12.18 -10.12 8.52
CA TYR A 75 12.88 -8.91 8.07
C TYR A 75 12.31 -7.63 8.66
N ARG A 76 11.39 -7.73 9.61
CA ARG A 76 10.78 -6.58 10.28
C ARG A 76 11.77 -5.89 11.24
N ALA A 77 11.50 -4.61 11.51
CA ALA A 77 12.32 -3.78 12.41
C ALA A 77 13.77 -3.58 11.94
N LYS A 78 14.02 -3.71 10.64
CA LYS A 78 15.35 -3.54 10.03
C LYS A 78 15.39 -2.40 9.01
N GLY A 79 14.36 -1.56 8.96
CA GLY A 79 14.29 -0.43 8.05
C GLY A 79 13.89 -0.79 6.61
N VAL A 80 13.46 -2.01 6.34
CA VAL A 80 13.13 -2.46 4.98
C VAL A 80 11.92 -1.69 4.43
N MET A 81 10.84 -1.55 5.19
CA MET A 81 9.66 -0.81 4.73
C MET A 81 9.95 0.68 4.59
N ARG A 82 10.77 1.25 5.45
CA ARG A 82 11.19 2.64 5.32
C ARG A 82 11.92 2.87 4.00
N GLU A 83 12.83 1.98 3.64
CA GLU A 83 13.52 2.03 2.34
C GLU A 83 12.55 1.86 1.19
N LEU A 84 11.60 0.94 1.29
CA LEU A 84 10.61 0.69 0.24
C LEU A 84 9.71 1.91 0.04
N LEU A 85 9.26 2.56 1.11
CA LEU A 85 8.48 3.79 1.02
C LEU A 85 9.29 4.92 0.37
N SER A 86 10.56 5.06 0.73
CA SER A 86 11.45 6.04 0.12
C SER A 86 11.56 5.82 -1.39
N GLN A 87 11.73 4.58 -1.82
CA GLN A 87 11.76 4.23 -3.24
C GLN A 87 10.43 4.52 -3.93
N SER A 88 9.31 4.28 -3.24
CA SER A 88 7.99 4.57 -3.80
C SER A 88 7.79 6.07 -4.03
N PHE A 89 8.25 6.91 -3.12
CA PHE A 89 8.17 8.37 -3.30
C PHE A 89 9.00 8.84 -4.49
N ALA A 90 10.18 8.28 -4.66
CA ALA A 90 11.02 8.61 -5.81
C ALA A 90 10.35 8.19 -7.13
N ARG A 91 9.71 7.02 -7.14
CA ARG A 91 8.97 6.54 -8.32
C ARG A 91 7.77 7.44 -8.63
N MET A 92 7.00 7.82 -7.61
CA MET A 92 5.86 8.73 -7.76
C MET A 92 6.31 10.07 -8.35
N LEU A 93 7.38 10.64 -7.82
CA LEU A 93 7.89 11.91 -8.29
C LEU A 93 8.31 11.87 -9.77
N ARG A 94 8.98 10.79 -10.19
CA ARG A 94 9.34 10.59 -11.60
C ARG A 94 8.12 10.50 -12.50
N ASN A 95 7.00 9.99 -11.99
CA ASN A 95 5.75 9.85 -12.73
C ASN A 95 4.84 11.10 -12.63
N GLY A 96 5.33 12.16 -12.00
CA GLY A 96 4.56 13.40 -11.85
C GLY A 96 3.47 13.34 -10.78
N VAL A 97 3.54 12.36 -9.87
CA VAL A 97 2.60 12.21 -8.76
C VAL A 97 3.20 12.85 -7.52
N LEU A 98 2.54 13.89 -7.00
CA LEU A 98 3.05 14.68 -5.87
C LEU A 98 2.40 14.35 -4.54
N PHE A 99 1.33 13.56 -4.52
CA PHE A 99 0.62 13.18 -3.31
C PHE A 99 0.58 11.67 -3.17
N SER A 100 0.83 11.21 -1.96
CA SER A 100 0.68 9.82 -1.58
C SER A 100 -0.27 9.72 -0.40
N THR A 101 -1.21 8.80 -0.45
CA THR A 101 -2.18 8.57 0.62
C THR A 101 -2.15 7.12 1.04
N LEU A 102 -2.57 6.86 2.27
CA LEU A 102 -2.79 5.52 2.78
C LEU A 102 -3.76 5.56 3.95
N ILE A 103 -4.30 4.39 4.28
CA ILE A 103 -5.14 4.21 5.46
C ILE A 103 -4.41 3.23 6.37
N PRO A 104 -3.93 3.69 7.55
CA PRO A 104 -3.31 2.77 8.50
C PRO A 104 -4.31 1.73 9.00
N ALA A 105 -3.92 0.46 8.97
CA ALA A 105 -4.79 -0.64 9.40
C ALA A 105 -4.99 -0.68 10.91
N GLU A 106 -4.02 -0.17 11.67
CA GLU A 106 -4.03 -0.19 13.13
C GLU A 106 -3.67 1.20 13.68
N PRO A 107 -4.22 1.61 14.84
CA PRO A 107 -3.95 2.93 15.39
C PRO A 107 -2.46 3.25 15.62
N TRP A 108 -1.65 2.27 16.01
CA TRP A 108 -0.22 2.48 16.25
C TRP A 108 0.56 2.79 14.95
N LEU A 109 0.01 2.44 13.80
CA LEU A 109 0.65 2.70 12.51
C LEU A 109 0.64 4.19 12.12
N PHE A 110 -0.23 5.01 12.72
CA PHE A 110 -0.17 6.46 12.50
C PHE A 110 1.20 7.02 12.88
N GLY A 111 1.72 6.64 14.04
CA GLY A 111 3.06 7.06 14.46
C GLY A 111 4.16 6.50 13.56
N TYR A 112 4.01 5.27 13.12
CA TYR A 112 4.94 4.65 12.19
C TYR A 112 5.03 5.42 10.87
N TYR A 113 3.90 5.72 10.24
CA TYR A 113 3.88 6.43 8.97
C TYR A 113 4.25 7.91 9.11
N ALA A 114 3.98 8.53 10.27
CA ALA A 114 4.39 9.90 10.52
C ALA A 114 5.92 10.07 10.40
N LYS A 115 6.67 9.06 10.79
CA LYS A 115 8.14 9.07 10.67
C LYS A 115 8.62 9.05 9.21
N THR A 116 7.77 8.65 8.28
CA THR A 116 8.08 8.62 6.85
C THR A 116 7.50 9.81 6.09
N GLY A 117 6.90 10.77 6.78
CA GLY A 117 6.40 12.02 6.20
C GLY A 117 4.90 12.12 6.03
N TYR A 118 4.14 11.10 6.40
CA TYR A 118 2.68 11.16 6.34
C TYR A 118 2.11 11.95 7.52
N THR A 119 0.97 12.60 7.27
CA THR A 119 0.22 13.30 8.30
C THR A 119 -1.27 13.00 8.13
N PRO A 120 -2.05 12.91 9.22
CA PRO A 120 -3.49 12.76 9.09
C PRO A 120 -4.09 13.99 8.39
N ALA A 121 -4.83 13.77 7.31
CA ALA A 121 -5.37 14.85 6.49
C ALA A 121 -6.89 14.76 6.31
N PHE A 122 -7.45 13.56 6.38
CA PHE A 122 -8.87 13.33 6.10
C PHE A 122 -9.52 12.51 7.20
N ARG A 123 -10.82 12.74 7.39
CA ARG A 123 -11.65 11.92 8.26
C ARG A 123 -12.31 10.82 7.43
N ILE A 124 -12.47 9.64 8.03
CA ILE A 124 -13.17 8.54 7.40
C ILE A 124 -14.66 8.70 7.67
N SER A 125 -15.46 8.69 6.61
CA SER A 125 -16.91 8.61 6.72
C SER A 125 -17.31 7.14 6.77
N HIS A 126 -18.06 6.76 7.80
CA HIS A 126 -18.52 5.39 7.99
C HIS A 126 -20.03 5.34 7.96
N LYS A 127 -20.58 4.58 7.03
CA LYS A 127 -22.01 4.35 6.90
C LYS A 127 -22.30 2.86 6.98
N VAL A 128 -23.26 2.50 7.81
CA VAL A 128 -23.73 1.12 7.93
C VAL A 128 -25.06 1.00 7.20
N PHE A 129 -25.13 0.05 6.28
CA PHE A 129 -26.35 -0.28 5.57
C PHE A 129 -26.80 -1.67 5.98
N SER A 130 -28.08 -1.83 6.28
CA SER A 130 -28.69 -3.14 6.43
C SER A 130 -29.58 -3.44 5.24
N LEU A 131 -29.48 -4.67 4.75
CA LEU A 131 -30.39 -5.14 3.71
C LEU A 131 -31.68 -5.58 4.41
N SER A 132 -32.79 -4.98 4.06
CA SER A 132 -34.10 -5.43 4.50
C SER A 132 -34.61 -6.49 3.53
N GLU A 133 -35.08 -7.57 4.07
CA GLU A 133 -35.71 -8.63 3.29
C GLU A 133 -37.06 -8.20 2.73
#